data_cc28e1c0ef8f84d4f57f089ca1c5626d
#
_entry.id   cc28e1c0ef8f84d4f57f089ca1c5626d
#
_cell.length_a   1.000
_cell.length_b   1.000
_cell.length_c   1.000
_cell.angle_alpha   90.00
_cell.angle_beta   90.00
_cell.angle_gamma   90.00
#
_symmetry.space_group_name_H-M   'P 1'
#
loop_
_entity.id
_entity.type
_entity.pdbx_description
1 polymer ?
#
loop_
_entity_poly.entity_id
_entity_poly.type
_entity_poly.pdbx_seq_one_letter_code
_entity_poly.pdbx_strand_id
1 'polypeptide(L)'
;MAPPTTRPPAAAGLAASTRPPAPGSSAAPTPVAAPQPAQAAPPPSVALSPAAVAALPFLIDLPSGFQVFEGRSTPGANVYSVRKAGKTFAMIYAGPSSQFPIYDGEQVTAAGRVSVIVPEGTRRIAMEHLFQQPTTPNEIHVWLMSLDGADRDAAERIAQSVDPK
;
A
#
# COMPACT_ATOMS: atom_id res chain seq x y z
N MET A 1 -64.29 -5.93 5.29
CA MET A 1 -65.01 -4.67 4.97
C MET A 1 -63.95 -3.68 4.54
N ALA A 2 -63.72 -3.61 3.24
CA ALA A 2 -62.87 -2.60 2.62
C ALA A 2 -63.79 -1.53 2.03
N PRO A 3 -63.32 -0.33 1.89
CA PRO A 3 -63.70 0.47 0.73
C PRO A 3 -62.54 1.22 0.11
N PRO A 4 -62.81 1.91 -0.99
CA PRO A 4 -62.03 1.73 -2.18
C PRO A 4 -61.23 2.97 -2.63
N THR A 5 -60.27 2.71 -3.46
CA THR A 5 -59.68 3.50 -4.55
C THR A 5 -60.40 4.74 -5.01
N THR A 6 -59.65 5.83 -5.16
CA THR A 6 -59.93 6.80 -6.20
C THR A 6 -58.65 7.45 -6.72
N ARG A 7 -58.41 7.23 -7.99
CA ARG A 7 -57.39 7.89 -8.82
C ARG A 7 -58.12 8.97 -9.66
N PRO A 8 -57.60 10.18 -9.81
CA PRO A 8 -57.97 11.06 -10.89
C PRO A 8 -56.88 11.24 -11.93
N PRO A 9 -57.24 11.79 -13.10
CA PRO A 9 -56.57 11.49 -14.35
C PRO A 9 -55.55 12.55 -14.78
N ALA A 10 -54.85 12.17 -15.83
CA ALA A 10 -53.90 12.96 -16.59
C ALA A 10 -54.53 14.21 -17.23
N ALA A 11 -53.74 15.26 -17.31
CA ALA A 11 -53.98 16.35 -18.26
C ALA A 11 -52.66 16.60 -19.01
N ALA A 12 -52.73 16.44 -20.29
CA ALA A 12 -51.72 16.79 -21.28
C ALA A 12 -51.59 18.33 -21.40
N GLY A 13 -50.35 18.76 -21.57
CA GLY A 13 -50.05 20.16 -21.91
C GLY A 13 -48.82 20.17 -22.83
N LEU A 14 -49.07 20.13 -24.13
CA LEU A 14 -48.11 20.44 -25.18
C LEU A 14 -47.83 21.93 -25.18
N ALA A 15 -46.56 22.30 -25.01
CA ALA A 15 -46.04 23.58 -25.44
C ALA A 15 -44.68 23.40 -26.08
N ALA A 16 -44.68 23.44 -27.39
CA ALA A 16 -43.49 23.58 -28.22
C ALA A 16 -42.90 24.99 -27.98
N SER A 17 -41.66 25.04 -27.50
CA SER A 17 -40.84 26.25 -27.51
C SER A 17 -39.69 26.05 -28.51
N THR A 18 -39.87 26.66 -29.65
CA THR A 18 -38.85 26.89 -30.66
C THR A 18 -37.77 27.81 -30.08
N ARG A 19 -36.58 27.25 -29.88
CA ARG A 19 -35.39 28.03 -29.51
C ARG A 19 -34.61 28.34 -30.78
N PRO A 20 -34.26 29.57 -31.07
CA PRO A 20 -33.41 29.95 -32.19
C PRO A 20 -31.95 29.49 -31.98
N PRO A 21 -31.17 29.23 -33.04
CA PRO A 21 -29.80 28.81 -32.92
C PRO A 21 -28.91 29.96 -32.43
N ALA A 22 -28.14 29.74 -31.42
CA ALA A 22 -27.10 30.67 -30.96
C ALA A 22 -25.89 30.59 -31.89
N PRO A 23 -25.30 31.73 -32.28
CA PRO A 23 -24.05 31.74 -33.04
C PRO A 23 -22.83 31.60 -32.14
N GLY A 24 -21.87 30.83 -32.62
CA GLY A 24 -20.46 31.00 -32.28
C GLY A 24 -20.00 30.50 -30.91
N SER A 25 -19.75 29.19 -30.80
CA SER A 25 -18.82 28.70 -29.78
C SER A 25 -17.41 29.12 -30.16
N SER A 26 -16.93 30.14 -29.50
CA SER A 26 -15.53 30.46 -29.45
C SER A 26 -14.83 29.33 -28.68
N ALA A 27 -13.96 28.57 -29.36
CA ALA A 27 -13.15 27.55 -28.72
C ALA A 27 -12.28 28.21 -27.64
N ALA A 28 -12.53 27.86 -26.39
CA ALA A 28 -11.63 28.20 -25.31
C ALA A 28 -10.29 27.52 -25.54
N PRO A 29 -9.16 28.24 -25.38
CA PRO A 29 -7.85 27.61 -25.51
C PRO A 29 -7.72 26.54 -24.41
N THR A 30 -7.40 25.33 -24.84
CA THR A 30 -7.03 24.21 -23.98
C THR A 30 -5.90 24.69 -23.07
N PRO A 31 -6.00 24.56 -21.75
CA PRO A 31 -4.88 24.89 -20.89
C PRO A 31 -3.76 23.92 -21.23
N VAL A 32 -2.67 24.48 -21.78
CA VAL A 32 -1.39 23.77 -21.95
C VAL A 32 -0.98 23.35 -20.55
N ALA A 33 -0.98 22.04 -20.31
CA ALA A 33 -0.46 21.48 -19.07
C ALA A 33 0.98 21.98 -18.89
N ALA A 34 1.20 22.73 -17.82
CA ALA A 34 2.54 23.13 -17.43
C ALA A 34 3.40 21.86 -17.33
N PRO A 35 4.65 21.87 -17.82
CA PRO A 35 5.54 20.73 -17.70
C PRO A 35 5.67 20.43 -16.20
N GLN A 36 5.17 19.28 -15.77
CA GLN A 36 5.46 18.76 -14.44
C GLN A 36 6.98 18.66 -14.31
N PRO A 37 7.57 19.20 -13.25
CA PRO A 37 8.99 18.98 -13.02
C PRO A 37 9.22 17.47 -13.05
N ALA A 38 10.08 17.03 -13.94
CA ALA A 38 10.47 15.64 -14.03
C ALA A 38 10.90 15.22 -12.62
N GLN A 39 10.14 14.33 -12.00
CA GLN A 39 10.53 13.72 -10.74
C GLN A 39 11.87 13.05 -11.02
N ALA A 40 12.91 13.57 -10.41
CA ALA A 40 14.23 12.96 -10.48
C ALA A 40 14.07 11.49 -10.15
N ALA A 41 14.53 10.60 -11.03
CA ALA A 41 14.50 9.18 -10.78
C ALA A 41 15.14 8.93 -9.41
N PRO A 42 14.53 8.12 -8.55
CA PRO A 42 15.10 7.84 -7.23
C PRO A 42 16.53 7.31 -7.45
N PRO A 43 17.50 7.69 -6.61
CA PRO A 43 18.87 7.23 -6.74
C PRO A 43 18.88 5.69 -6.79
N PRO A 44 19.79 5.08 -7.58
CA PRO A 44 19.86 3.63 -7.68
C PRO A 44 20.09 3.06 -6.27
N SER A 45 19.14 2.27 -5.81
CA SER A 45 19.24 1.58 -4.52
C SER A 45 20.33 0.52 -4.63
N VAL A 46 21.35 0.61 -3.78
CA VAL A 46 22.43 -0.37 -3.72
C VAL A 46 22.02 -1.49 -2.76
N ALA A 47 22.24 -2.74 -3.18
CA ALA A 47 22.03 -3.89 -2.31
C ALA A 47 23.01 -3.85 -1.12
N LEU A 48 22.50 -4.11 0.07
CA LEU A 48 23.33 -4.21 1.27
C LEU A 48 24.24 -5.44 1.19
N SER A 49 25.47 -5.26 1.64
CA SER A 49 26.38 -6.42 1.82
C SER A 49 25.89 -7.31 2.96
N PRO A 50 26.32 -8.59 3.02
CA PRO A 50 25.97 -9.48 4.13
C PRO A 50 26.33 -8.89 5.51
N ALA A 51 27.45 -8.21 5.61
CA ALA A 51 27.87 -7.53 6.84
C ALA A 51 26.94 -6.36 7.20
N ALA A 52 26.48 -5.59 6.21
CA ALA A 52 25.53 -4.51 6.44
C ALA A 52 24.14 -5.07 6.83
N VAL A 53 23.69 -6.17 6.24
CA VAL A 53 22.46 -6.86 6.66
C VAL A 53 22.59 -7.37 8.10
N ALA A 54 23.73 -7.94 8.46
CA ALA A 54 23.97 -8.37 9.84
C ALA A 54 24.01 -7.23 10.87
N ALA A 55 24.30 -6.00 10.43
CA ALA A 55 24.28 -4.80 11.27
C ALA A 55 22.91 -4.13 11.44
N LEU A 56 21.88 -4.59 10.72
CA LEU A 56 20.52 -4.08 10.84
C LEU A 56 19.97 -4.26 12.27
N PRO A 57 19.04 -3.41 12.72
CA PRO A 57 18.45 -3.51 14.06
C PRO A 57 17.44 -4.67 14.19
N PHE A 58 17.35 -5.51 13.20
CA PHE A 58 16.51 -6.71 13.17
C PHE A 58 17.25 -7.86 12.51
N LEU A 59 16.80 -9.08 12.79
CA LEU A 59 17.19 -10.29 12.11
C LEU A 59 16.27 -10.49 10.90
N ILE A 60 16.78 -11.10 9.86
CA ILE A 60 16.02 -11.51 8.68
C ILE A 60 16.68 -12.72 8.03
N ASP A 61 15.88 -13.72 7.67
CA ASP A 61 16.34 -14.87 6.90
C ASP A 61 16.05 -14.64 5.41
N LEU A 62 17.11 -14.60 4.62
CA LEU A 62 17.05 -14.32 3.19
C LEU A 62 17.36 -15.61 2.40
N PRO A 63 16.35 -16.22 1.75
CA PRO A 63 16.59 -17.31 0.82
C PRO A 63 17.49 -16.88 -0.34
N SER A 64 18.10 -17.85 -1.00
CA SER A 64 19.02 -17.60 -2.13
C SER A 64 18.39 -16.69 -3.19
N GLY A 65 19.17 -15.70 -3.63
CA GLY A 65 18.77 -14.73 -4.65
C GLY A 65 18.00 -13.53 -4.13
N PHE A 66 17.65 -13.49 -2.84
CA PHE A 66 17.07 -12.29 -2.22
C PHE A 66 18.16 -11.36 -1.69
N GLN A 67 17.89 -10.08 -1.78
CA GLN A 67 18.78 -9.01 -1.31
C GLN A 67 17.96 -7.92 -0.61
N VAL A 68 18.57 -7.30 0.39
CA VAL A 68 18.02 -6.12 1.06
C VAL A 68 18.63 -4.87 0.43
N PHE A 69 17.79 -3.91 0.13
CA PHE A 69 18.20 -2.61 -0.36
C PHE A 69 17.78 -1.54 0.65
N GLU A 70 18.67 -0.64 0.96
CA GLU A 70 18.33 0.55 1.71
C GLU A 70 17.60 1.53 0.79
N GLY A 71 16.45 1.99 1.23
CA GLY A 71 15.63 2.96 0.52
C GLY A 71 15.78 4.35 1.12
N ARG A 72 14.63 4.99 1.40
CA ARG A 72 14.62 6.31 2.01
C ARG A 72 15.09 6.22 3.47
N SER A 73 16.09 7.02 3.81
CA SER A 73 16.58 7.21 5.15
C SER A 73 16.31 8.65 5.60
N THR A 74 15.84 8.80 6.83
CA THR A 74 15.68 10.09 7.52
C THR A 74 16.34 9.97 8.89
N PRO A 75 16.68 11.08 9.57
CA PRO A 75 17.23 10.99 10.91
C PRO A 75 16.35 10.15 11.85
N GLY A 76 16.87 9.01 12.28
CA GLY A 76 16.17 8.07 13.18
C GLY A 76 15.19 7.10 12.54
N ALA A 77 15.01 7.11 11.19
CA ALA A 77 14.13 6.18 10.51
C ALA A 77 14.69 5.74 9.16
N ASN A 78 14.68 4.45 8.91
CA ASN A 78 15.14 3.85 7.66
C ASN A 78 14.06 2.94 7.07
N VAL A 79 13.98 2.92 5.74
CA VAL A 79 13.12 2.00 5.01
C VAL A 79 13.99 1.08 4.16
N TYR A 80 13.73 -0.20 4.25
CA TYR A 80 14.41 -1.24 3.49
C TYR A 80 13.42 -1.94 2.56
N SER A 81 13.91 -2.44 1.44
CA SER A 81 13.14 -3.30 0.56
C SER A 81 13.86 -4.62 0.34
N VAL A 82 13.12 -5.72 0.41
CA VAL A 82 13.61 -7.06 0.08
C VAL A 82 13.24 -7.36 -1.35
N ARG A 83 14.25 -7.63 -2.18
CA ARG A 83 14.08 -7.80 -3.62
C ARG A 83 14.77 -9.07 -4.13
N LYS A 84 14.21 -9.61 -5.22
CA LYS A 84 14.79 -10.68 -6.01
C LYS A 84 14.52 -10.41 -7.50
N ALA A 85 15.55 -10.47 -8.34
CA ALA A 85 15.42 -10.24 -9.78
C ALA A 85 14.66 -8.94 -10.14
N GLY A 86 14.92 -7.84 -9.42
CA GLY A 86 14.26 -6.55 -9.64
C GLY A 86 12.85 -6.41 -9.07
N LYS A 87 12.24 -7.49 -8.57
CA LYS A 87 10.92 -7.49 -7.96
C LYS A 87 11.02 -7.29 -6.45
N THR A 88 10.16 -6.43 -5.89
CA THR A 88 10.07 -6.21 -4.43
C THR A 88 9.06 -7.19 -3.83
N PHE A 89 9.44 -7.82 -2.74
CA PHE A 89 8.65 -8.82 -2.02
C PHE A 89 8.11 -8.30 -0.69
N ALA A 90 8.94 -7.58 0.04
CA ALA A 90 8.56 -6.99 1.32
C ALA A 90 9.25 -5.64 1.51
N MET A 91 8.65 -4.82 2.33
CA MET A 91 9.23 -3.56 2.82
C MET A 91 9.35 -3.63 4.33
N ILE A 92 10.38 -2.99 4.86
CA ILE A 92 10.65 -2.95 6.29
C ILE A 92 10.96 -1.51 6.68
N TYR A 93 10.23 -1.00 7.63
CA TYR A 93 10.52 0.29 8.27
C TYR A 93 11.14 0.03 9.64
N ALA A 94 12.15 0.79 9.99
CA ALA A 94 12.73 0.80 11.31
C ALA A 94 12.88 2.26 11.79
N GLY A 95 12.15 2.65 12.82
CA GLY A 95 12.13 4.04 13.28
C GLY A 95 11.23 4.27 14.48
N PRO A 96 10.96 5.54 14.84
CA PRO A 96 10.22 5.90 16.04
C PRO A 96 8.71 5.63 15.92
N SER A 97 8.12 5.74 14.72
CA SER A 97 6.68 5.56 14.49
C SER A 97 6.42 5.27 13.02
N SER A 98 5.70 4.19 12.75
CA SER A 98 5.33 3.74 11.40
C SER A 98 3.88 4.08 11.08
N GLN A 99 3.50 3.93 9.81
CA GLN A 99 2.10 4.05 9.35
C GLN A 99 1.37 2.71 9.45
N PHE A 100 1.32 2.14 10.64
CA PHE A 100 0.60 0.90 10.89
C PHE A 100 -0.84 1.18 11.33
N PRO A 101 -1.87 0.42 10.86
CA PRO A 101 -1.81 -0.55 9.78
C PRO A 101 -1.90 0.08 8.39
N ILE A 102 -1.29 -0.55 7.39
CA ILE A 102 -1.41 -0.20 5.96
C ILE A 102 -2.57 -0.95 5.32
N TYR A 103 -2.74 -2.22 5.69
CA TYR A 103 -3.77 -3.10 5.16
C TYR A 103 -5.00 -3.15 6.06
N ASP A 104 -6.18 -3.22 5.43
CA ASP A 104 -7.41 -3.56 6.13
C ASP A 104 -7.47 -5.07 6.40
N GLY A 105 -7.49 -5.43 7.67
CA GLY A 105 -7.52 -6.82 8.08
C GLY A 105 -7.72 -6.98 9.58
N GLU A 106 -7.82 -8.23 10.02
CA GLU A 106 -7.90 -8.56 11.43
C GLU A 106 -6.52 -8.38 12.08
N GLN A 107 -6.46 -7.59 13.15
CA GLN A 107 -5.24 -7.44 13.93
C GLN A 107 -5.15 -8.55 14.98
N VAL A 108 -4.05 -9.30 14.94
CA VAL A 108 -3.76 -10.38 15.87
C VAL A 108 -2.44 -10.11 16.56
N THR A 109 -2.45 -10.09 17.89
CA THR A 109 -1.24 -9.94 18.69
C THR A 109 -0.76 -11.30 19.17
N ALA A 110 0.47 -11.65 18.82
CA ALA A 110 1.11 -12.88 19.26
C ALA A 110 2.63 -12.69 19.34
N ALA A 111 3.27 -13.28 20.34
CA ALA A 111 4.72 -13.29 20.52
C ALA A 111 5.38 -11.89 20.42
N GLY A 112 4.74 -10.86 21.00
CA GLY A 112 5.28 -9.49 21.02
C GLY A 112 5.14 -8.71 19.71
N ARG A 113 4.43 -9.25 18.72
CA ARG A 113 4.13 -8.55 17.46
C ARG A 113 2.64 -8.44 17.21
N VAL A 114 2.23 -7.38 16.57
CA VAL A 114 0.89 -7.22 16.00
C VAL A 114 0.94 -7.57 14.53
N SER A 115 0.07 -8.44 14.06
CA SER A 115 -0.02 -8.83 12.65
C SER A 115 -1.37 -8.47 12.08
N VAL A 116 -1.40 -7.98 10.85
CA VAL A 116 -2.64 -7.77 10.10
C VAL A 116 -2.89 -8.96 9.20
N ILE A 117 -3.99 -9.67 9.47
CA ILE A 117 -4.38 -10.87 8.75
C ILE A 117 -5.47 -10.51 7.73
N VAL A 118 -5.20 -10.79 6.48
CA VAL A 118 -6.13 -10.57 5.37
C VAL A 118 -6.63 -11.91 4.84
N PRO A 119 -7.93 -12.10 4.66
CA PRO A 119 -8.46 -13.29 4.01
C PRO A 119 -8.19 -13.26 2.51
N GLU A 120 -7.69 -14.35 1.96
CA GLU A 120 -7.49 -14.55 0.54
C GLU A 120 -8.04 -15.91 0.12
N GLY A 121 -9.26 -15.92 -0.39
CA GLY A 121 -9.99 -17.16 -0.65
C GLY A 121 -10.20 -17.96 0.64
N THR A 122 -9.65 -19.18 0.72
CA THR A 122 -9.68 -20.04 1.91
C THR A 122 -8.48 -19.87 2.84
N ARG A 123 -7.50 -19.05 2.47
CA ARG A 123 -6.29 -18.78 3.25
C ARG A 123 -6.44 -17.50 4.06
N ARG A 124 -5.71 -17.44 5.16
CA ARG A 124 -5.49 -16.22 5.96
C ARG A 124 -4.02 -15.88 5.88
N ILE A 125 -3.71 -14.68 5.39
CA ILE A 125 -2.34 -14.25 5.12
C ILE A 125 -1.99 -13.10 6.04
N ALA A 126 -0.87 -13.21 6.72
CA ALA A 126 -0.31 -12.13 7.51
C ALA A 126 0.42 -11.17 6.56
N MET A 127 -0.28 -10.10 6.17
CA MET A 127 0.22 -9.12 5.21
C MET A 127 1.16 -8.11 5.83
N GLU A 128 1.15 -7.99 7.16
CA GLU A 128 1.82 -6.91 7.87
C GLU A 128 2.16 -7.34 9.30
N HIS A 129 3.32 -6.93 9.77
CA HIS A 129 3.79 -7.18 11.14
C HIS A 129 4.37 -5.91 11.73
N LEU A 130 3.95 -5.58 12.94
CA LEU A 130 4.51 -4.50 13.73
C LEU A 130 5.15 -5.06 15.01
N PHE A 131 6.40 -4.74 15.23
CA PHE A 131 7.12 -4.96 16.48
C PHE A 131 7.32 -3.60 17.16
N GLN A 132 6.98 -3.54 18.43
CA GLN A 132 7.21 -2.36 19.26
C GLN A 132 8.18 -2.70 20.38
N GLN A 133 9.17 -1.85 20.60
CA GLN A 133 10.19 -2.05 21.61
C GLN A 133 10.56 -0.73 22.29
N PRO A 134 11.04 -0.78 23.55
CA PRO A 134 11.40 0.43 24.29
C PRO A 134 12.71 1.07 23.83
N THR A 135 13.52 0.35 23.06
CA THR A 135 14.81 0.81 22.53
C THR A 135 14.67 1.27 21.08
N THR A 136 15.61 2.11 20.63
CA THR A 136 15.64 2.58 19.24
C THR A 136 16.21 1.49 18.31
N PRO A 137 15.53 1.21 17.17
CA PRO A 137 14.27 1.79 16.70
C PRO A 137 13.07 1.30 17.52
N ASN A 138 12.16 2.22 17.88
CA ASN A 138 10.99 1.86 18.70
C ASN A 138 10.00 0.97 17.97
N GLU A 139 9.97 1.07 16.65
CA GLU A 139 9.09 0.25 15.80
C GLU A 139 9.88 -0.37 14.66
N ILE A 140 9.62 -1.64 14.42
CA ILE A 140 9.99 -2.35 13.20
C ILE A 140 8.69 -2.82 12.56
N HIS A 141 8.41 -2.31 11.38
CA HIS A 141 7.17 -2.55 10.67
C HIS A 141 7.49 -3.21 9.33
N VAL A 142 6.95 -4.39 9.11
CA VAL A 142 7.17 -5.21 7.90
C VAL A 142 5.85 -5.35 7.18
N TRP A 143 5.82 -5.10 5.87
CA TRP A 143 4.64 -5.38 5.06
C TRP A 143 5.02 -6.02 3.73
N LEU A 144 4.13 -6.88 3.28
CA LEU A 144 4.26 -7.63 2.03
C LEU A 144 3.77 -6.80 0.85
N MET A 145 4.39 -7.00 -0.30
CA MET A 145 3.85 -6.48 -1.55
C MET A 145 2.70 -7.38 -2.05
N SER A 146 1.84 -6.84 -2.91
CA SER A 146 0.80 -7.62 -3.56
C SER A 146 1.42 -8.57 -4.57
N LEU A 147 1.55 -9.83 -4.19
CA LEU A 147 2.18 -10.91 -4.95
C LEU A 147 1.25 -12.12 -4.98
N ASP A 148 1.48 -13.04 -5.90
CA ASP A 148 0.70 -14.25 -6.06
C ASP A 148 1.57 -15.50 -6.00
N GLY A 149 0.96 -16.64 -5.69
CA GLY A 149 1.58 -17.96 -5.75
C GLY A 149 2.87 -18.08 -4.94
N ALA A 150 3.90 -18.69 -5.54
CA ALA A 150 5.17 -18.93 -4.87
C ALA A 150 5.93 -17.67 -4.43
N ASP A 151 5.72 -16.55 -5.12
CA ASP A 151 6.31 -15.27 -4.73
C ASP A 151 5.65 -14.74 -3.44
N ARG A 152 4.35 -14.90 -3.30
CA ARG A 152 3.63 -14.61 -2.07
C ARG A 152 4.14 -15.47 -0.90
N ASP A 153 4.25 -16.78 -1.11
CA ASP A 153 4.72 -17.71 -0.08
C ASP A 153 6.16 -17.39 0.35
N ALA A 154 6.99 -16.94 -0.58
CA ALA A 154 8.35 -16.49 -0.27
C ALA A 154 8.34 -15.19 0.55
N ALA A 155 7.51 -14.22 0.17
CA ALA A 155 7.37 -12.97 0.89
C ALA A 155 6.88 -13.19 2.32
N GLU A 156 5.87 -14.06 2.53
CA GLU A 156 5.39 -14.43 3.87
C GLU A 156 6.51 -15.04 4.74
N ARG A 157 7.26 -16.00 4.22
CA ARG A 157 8.36 -16.62 4.96
C ARG A 157 9.43 -15.61 5.36
N ILE A 158 9.78 -14.71 4.45
CA ILE A 158 10.75 -13.65 4.73
C ILE A 158 10.22 -12.71 5.80
N ALA A 159 8.98 -12.23 5.67
CA ALA A 159 8.38 -11.32 6.64
C ALA A 159 8.24 -11.95 8.03
N GLN A 160 7.90 -13.24 8.10
CA GLN A 160 7.80 -13.98 9.36
C GLN A 160 9.17 -14.25 10.01
N SER A 161 10.26 -14.21 9.24
CA SER A 161 11.61 -14.38 9.77
C SER A 161 12.19 -13.09 10.38
N VAL A 162 11.52 -11.96 10.18
CA VAL A 162 11.97 -10.69 10.77
C VAL A 162 11.72 -10.69 12.27
N ASP A 163 12.75 -10.37 13.03
CA ASP A 163 12.72 -10.30 14.49
C ASP A 163 13.59 -9.13 14.97
N PRO A 164 13.14 -8.32 15.93
CA PRO A 164 13.98 -7.29 16.55
C PRO A 164 15.20 -7.91 17.23
N LYS A 165 16.30 -7.15 17.26
CA LYS A 165 17.52 -7.53 18.01
C LYS A 165 17.50 -6.99 19.42
#